data_e440ec48283a6b09d75937ab44ac6f2e
#
_entry.id   e440ec48283a6b09d75937ab44ac6f2e
#
_cell.length_a   1.000
_cell.length_b   1.000
_cell.length_c   1.000
_cell.angle_alpha   90.00
_cell.angle_beta   90.00
_cell.angle_gamma   90.00
#
_symmetry.space_group_name_H-M   'P 1'
#
loop_
_entity.id
_entity.type
_entity.pdbx_description
1 polymer ?
#
loop_
_entity_poly.entity_id
_entity_poly.type
_entity_poly.pdbx_seq_one_letter_code
_entity_poly.pdbx_strand_id
1 'polypeptide(L)'
;VVPENSSRLLALCSIPLIPFIGFLKMLFLIPHIIILFFFGLVFFLLSILGILCSLFGTYPEFIRNFLWNVAKWRWRVTAYYLCLCDTYPPFTTASENYPTEIRVDNREGNSRSTLLTLYGTIFQGKIILLLPHYIIIFFYAILAAIASFLGPIVVLLLGRYPESWMGFIVKVRQQRSRISAYAICLTEAFPPLIPGEGL
;
A
#
# COMPACT_ATOMS: atom_id res chain seq x y z
N VAL A 1 11.83 -7.12 6.50
CA VAL A 1 13.14 -7.65 6.08
C VAL A 1 13.70 -6.70 5.05
N VAL A 2 14.90 -6.18 5.29
CA VAL A 2 15.61 -5.27 4.37
C VAL A 2 16.42 -6.16 3.44
N PRO A 3 16.31 -6.04 2.11
CA PRO A 3 17.14 -6.81 1.20
C PRO A 3 18.60 -6.35 1.32
N GLU A 4 19.50 -7.28 1.56
CA GLU A 4 20.93 -7.01 1.80
C GLU A 4 21.68 -6.49 0.58
N ASN A 5 21.19 -6.76 -0.64
CA ASN A 5 21.82 -6.32 -1.89
C ASN A 5 20.78 -5.79 -2.87
N SER A 6 20.89 -4.52 -3.22
CA SER A 6 20.13 -3.92 -4.32
C SER A 6 20.96 -3.94 -5.59
N SER A 7 20.42 -4.50 -6.67
CA SER A 7 21.13 -4.56 -7.94
C SER A 7 21.27 -3.17 -8.58
N ARG A 8 22.52 -2.75 -8.84
CA ARG A 8 22.82 -1.49 -9.54
C ARG A 8 22.18 -1.45 -10.94
N LEU A 9 22.10 -2.59 -11.59
CA LEU A 9 21.51 -2.70 -12.92
C LEU A 9 19.99 -2.46 -12.87
N LEU A 10 19.29 -3.02 -11.88
CA LEU A 10 17.86 -2.77 -11.68
C LEU A 10 17.60 -1.33 -11.23
N ALA A 11 18.50 -0.73 -10.44
CA ALA A 11 18.42 0.68 -10.08
C ALA A 11 18.58 1.59 -11.31
N LEU A 12 19.52 1.28 -12.21
CA LEU A 12 19.69 2.00 -13.46
C LEU A 12 18.41 1.95 -14.31
N CYS A 13 17.75 0.78 -14.37
CA CYS A 13 16.47 0.61 -15.07
C CYS A 13 15.30 1.40 -14.44
N SER A 14 15.48 1.99 -13.27
CA SER A 14 14.43 2.72 -12.54
C SER A 14 14.60 4.25 -12.59
N ILE A 15 15.71 4.75 -13.15
CA ILE A 15 15.98 6.21 -13.22
C ILE A 15 15.12 6.82 -14.33
N PRO A 16 14.15 7.69 -13.98
CA PRO A 16 13.28 8.31 -14.98
C PRO A 16 13.99 9.36 -15.87
N LEU A 17 15.19 9.82 -15.48
CA LEU A 17 15.99 10.77 -16.28
C LEU A 17 16.63 10.13 -17.51
N ILE A 18 16.75 8.79 -17.55
CA ILE A 18 17.19 8.07 -18.73
C ILE A 18 15.94 7.41 -19.32
N PRO A 19 15.20 8.07 -20.24
CA PRO A 19 13.86 7.65 -20.64
C PRO A 19 13.81 6.23 -21.20
N PHE A 20 14.91 5.74 -21.75
CA PHE A 20 14.97 4.41 -22.30
C PHE A 20 15.15 3.29 -21.26
N ILE A 21 15.92 3.53 -20.22
CA ILE A 21 16.28 2.49 -19.23
C ILE A 21 15.24 2.42 -18.10
N GLY A 22 14.70 3.57 -17.64
CA GLY A 22 13.57 3.60 -16.70
C GLY A 22 12.29 3.00 -17.31
N PHE A 23 12.13 3.15 -18.62
CA PHE A 23 11.04 2.56 -19.38
C PHE A 23 11.09 1.02 -19.39
N LEU A 24 12.29 0.41 -19.43
CA LEU A 24 12.44 -1.05 -19.40
C LEU A 24 11.83 -1.67 -18.13
N LYS A 25 12.06 -1.10 -16.96
CA LYS A 25 11.47 -1.63 -15.71
C LYS A 25 9.94 -1.49 -15.69
N MET A 26 9.41 -0.38 -16.24
CA MET A 26 7.97 -0.25 -16.44
C MET A 26 7.45 -1.29 -17.44
N LEU A 27 8.19 -1.57 -18.50
CA LEU A 27 7.81 -2.58 -19.51
C LEU A 27 7.65 -3.97 -18.88
N PHE A 28 8.57 -4.38 -17.99
CA PHE A 28 8.47 -5.64 -17.25
C PHE A 28 7.26 -5.66 -16.31
N LEU A 29 6.79 -4.51 -15.85
CA LEU A 29 5.62 -4.41 -14.96
C LEU A 29 4.29 -4.26 -15.72
N ILE A 30 4.29 -4.05 -17.04
CA ILE A 30 3.06 -3.91 -17.83
C ILE A 30 2.06 -5.04 -17.55
N PRO A 31 2.43 -6.34 -17.59
CA PRO A 31 1.46 -7.40 -17.32
C PRO A 31 0.84 -7.30 -15.93
N HIS A 32 1.63 -6.92 -14.90
CA HIS A 32 1.09 -6.67 -13.57
C HIS A 32 0.13 -5.47 -13.55
N ILE A 33 0.48 -4.39 -14.24
CA ILE A 33 -0.34 -3.17 -14.29
C ILE A 33 -1.69 -3.47 -14.94
N ILE A 34 -1.70 -4.23 -16.04
CA ILE A 34 -2.94 -4.63 -16.73
C ILE A 34 -3.82 -5.47 -15.80
N ILE A 35 -3.28 -6.50 -15.17
CA ILE A 35 -4.03 -7.38 -14.27
C ILE A 35 -4.53 -6.58 -13.05
N LEU A 36 -3.66 -5.76 -12.44
CA LEU A 36 -4.02 -4.93 -11.31
C LEU A 36 -5.04 -3.83 -11.65
N PHE A 37 -5.13 -3.40 -12.91
CA PHE A 37 -6.18 -2.51 -13.38
C PHE A 37 -7.56 -3.20 -13.28
N PHE A 38 -7.69 -4.43 -13.82
CA PHE A 38 -8.94 -5.18 -13.72
C PHE A 38 -9.28 -5.54 -12.27
N PHE A 39 -8.31 -6.00 -11.50
CA PHE A 39 -8.53 -6.23 -10.06
C PHE A 39 -8.84 -4.93 -9.31
N GLY A 40 -8.37 -3.78 -9.77
CA GLY A 40 -8.71 -2.48 -9.23
C GLY A 40 -10.18 -2.12 -9.42
N LEU A 41 -10.77 -2.47 -10.57
CA LEU A 41 -12.21 -2.29 -10.82
C LEU A 41 -13.02 -3.18 -9.88
N VAL A 42 -12.65 -4.46 -9.77
CA VAL A 42 -13.31 -5.40 -8.85
C VAL A 42 -13.13 -4.95 -7.39
N PHE A 43 -11.93 -4.49 -7.02
CA PHE A 43 -11.64 -3.92 -5.70
C PHE A 43 -12.58 -2.76 -5.38
N PHE A 44 -12.77 -1.84 -6.31
CA PHE A 44 -13.66 -0.69 -6.13
C PHE A 44 -15.11 -1.14 -5.90
N LEU A 45 -15.63 -2.03 -6.74
CA LEU A 45 -17.00 -2.56 -6.62
C LEU A 45 -17.20 -3.34 -5.30
N LEU A 46 -16.26 -4.20 -4.96
CA LEU A 46 -16.32 -4.97 -3.71
C LEU A 46 -16.14 -4.11 -2.46
N SER A 47 -15.39 -3.00 -2.56
CA SER A 47 -15.30 -2.02 -1.46
C SER A 47 -16.65 -1.39 -1.17
N ILE A 48 -17.39 -0.98 -2.21
CA ILE A 48 -18.75 -0.44 -2.05
C ILE A 48 -19.67 -1.49 -1.45
N LEU A 49 -19.64 -2.72 -1.99
CA LEU A 49 -20.45 -3.81 -1.49
C LEU A 49 -20.12 -4.14 -0.03
N GLY A 50 -18.84 -4.16 0.34
CA GLY A 50 -18.38 -4.38 1.71
C GLY A 50 -18.88 -3.30 2.67
N ILE A 51 -18.84 -2.02 2.25
CA ILE A 51 -19.43 -0.92 3.02
C ILE A 51 -20.93 -1.13 3.22
N LEU A 52 -21.67 -1.46 2.16
CA LEU A 52 -23.10 -1.74 2.25
C LEU A 52 -23.39 -2.91 3.18
N CYS A 53 -22.63 -4.00 3.07
CA CYS A 53 -22.79 -5.15 3.98
C CYS A 53 -22.48 -4.79 5.45
N SER A 54 -21.48 -3.91 5.68
CA SER A 54 -21.14 -3.46 7.03
C SER A 54 -22.26 -2.66 7.69
N LEU A 55 -23.15 -2.02 6.90
CA LEU A 55 -24.35 -1.35 7.42
C LEU A 55 -25.35 -2.35 8.06
N PHE A 56 -25.33 -3.60 7.59
CA PHE A 56 -26.15 -4.70 8.15
C PHE A 56 -25.42 -5.51 9.24
N GLY A 57 -24.27 -5.01 9.72
CA GLY A 57 -23.54 -5.60 10.83
C GLY A 57 -22.55 -6.71 10.47
N THR A 58 -22.41 -7.05 9.19
CA THR A 58 -21.51 -8.12 8.74
C THR A 58 -20.69 -7.66 7.55
N TYR A 59 -19.35 -7.79 7.66
CA TYR A 59 -18.44 -7.59 6.52
C TYR A 59 -18.01 -8.96 6.00
N PRO A 60 -18.44 -9.36 4.77
CA PRO A 60 -18.16 -10.70 4.27
C PRO A 60 -16.66 -11.00 4.19
N GLU A 61 -16.22 -12.15 4.72
CA GLU A 61 -14.81 -12.54 4.76
C GLU A 61 -14.18 -12.63 3.38
N PHE A 62 -14.92 -13.15 2.39
CA PHE A 62 -14.39 -13.27 1.04
C PHE A 62 -14.04 -11.91 0.43
N ILE A 63 -14.87 -10.87 0.68
CA ILE A 63 -14.59 -9.50 0.23
C ILE A 63 -13.33 -8.97 0.94
N ARG A 64 -13.26 -9.13 2.27
CA ARG A 64 -12.12 -8.73 3.08
C ARG A 64 -10.83 -9.35 2.56
N ASN A 65 -10.82 -10.66 2.40
CA ASN A 65 -9.66 -11.41 1.93
C ASN A 65 -9.23 -11.00 0.52
N PHE A 66 -10.20 -10.80 -0.38
CA PHE A 66 -9.91 -10.31 -1.73
C PHE A 66 -9.25 -8.92 -1.71
N LEU A 67 -9.83 -7.96 -0.99
CA LEU A 67 -9.32 -6.60 -0.89
C LEU A 67 -7.89 -6.57 -0.33
N TRP A 68 -7.63 -7.38 0.72
CA TRP A 68 -6.30 -7.52 1.30
C TRP A 68 -5.29 -8.12 0.33
N ASN A 69 -5.65 -9.16 -0.36
CA ASN A 69 -4.78 -9.85 -1.29
C ASN A 69 -4.41 -8.94 -2.47
N VAL A 70 -5.37 -8.17 -3.01
CA VAL A 70 -5.10 -7.18 -4.06
C VAL A 70 -4.20 -6.06 -3.53
N ALA A 71 -4.42 -5.58 -2.30
CA ALA A 71 -3.58 -4.56 -1.68
C ALA A 71 -2.13 -5.04 -1.48
N LYS A 72 -1.93 -6.28 -1.01
CA LYS A 72 -0.61 -6.91 -0.89
C LYS A 72 0.09 -7.03 -2.24
N TRP A 73 -0.62 -7.46 -3.28
CA TRP A 73 -0.04 -7.56 -4.61
C TRP A 73 0.38 -6.20 -5.17
N ARG A 74 -0.48 -5.18 -5.06
CA ARG A 74 -0.12 -3.80 -5.43
C ARG A 74 1.13 -3.31 -4.70
N TRP A 75 1.26 -3.66 -3.42
CA TRP A 75 2.45 -3.32 -2.65
C TRP A 75 3.70 -3.97 -3.20
N ARG A 76 3.69 -5.28 -3.50
CA ARG A 76 4.84 -6.00 -4.06
C ARG A 76 5.30 -5.38 -5.38
N VAL A 77 4.37 -5.11 -6.28
CA VAL A 77 4.66 -4.44 -7.57
C VAL A 77 5.26 -3.05 -7.33
N THR A 78 4.74 -2.30 -6.39
CA THR A 78 5.26 -0.98 -6.03
C THR A 78 6.66 -1.06 -5.40
N ALA A 79 6.89 -2.02 -4.51
CA ALA A 79 8.18 -2.21 -3.85
C ALA A 79 9.29 -2.56 -4.87
N TYR A 80 8.99 -3.43 -5.83
CA TYR A 80 9.89 -3.74 -6.92
C TYR A 80 10.17 -2.50 -7.80
N TYR A 81 9.13 -1.74 -8.18
CA TYR A 81 9.29 -0.50 -8.95
C TYR A 81 10.16 0.53 -8.24
N LEU A 82 9.98 0.70 -6.94
CA LEU A 82 10.73 1.65 -6.10
C LEU A 82 12.13 1.16 -5.69
N CYS A 83 12.60 0.02 -6.22
CA CYS A 83 13.88 -0.60 -5.84
C CYS A 83 14.00 -0.92 -4.35
N LEU A 84 12.89 -1.13 -3.65
CA LEU A 84 12.88 -1.58 -2.26
C LEU A 84 13.21 -3.07 -2.15
N CYS A 85 12.99 -3.84 -3.22
CA CYS A 85 13.46 -5.21 -3.36
C CYS A 85 13.74 -5.52 -4.84
N ASP A 86 14.68 -6.43 -5.08
CA ASP A 86 15.09 -6.83 -6.42
C ASP A 86 14.33 -8.07 -6.93
N THR A 87 13.57 -8.72 -6.06
CA THR A 87 12.79 -9.92 -6.41
C THR A 87 11.57 -9.50 -7.23
N TYR A 88 11.45 -10.09 -8.44
CA TYR A 88 10.30 -9.83 -9.31
C TYR A 88 8.99 -10.30 -8.63
N PRO A 89 7.93 -9.47 -8.62
CA PRO A 89 6.69 -9.82 -7.95
C PRO A 89 6.02 -11.03 -8.63
N PRO A 90 5.57 -12.05 -7.88
CA PRO A 90 4.85 -13.18 -8.44
C PRO A 90 3.45 -12.78 -8.90
N PHE A 91 2.93 -13.45 -9.94
CA PHE A 91 1.57 -13.31 -10.43
C PHE A 91 0.56 -14.05 -9.56
N THR A 92 0.59 -13.80 -8.27
CA THR A 92 -0.33 -14.42 -7.29
C THR A 92 -0.74 -13.45 -6.22
N THR A 93 -1.96 -13.59 -5.76
CA THR A 93 -2.48 -12.85 -4.60
C THR A 93 -1.98 -13.42 -3.28
N ALA A 94 -1.72 -14.73 -3.23
CA ALA A 94 -1.30 -15.48 -2.05
C ALA A 94 0.20 -15.80 -2.12
N SER A 95 1.08 -14.90 -1.70
CA SER A 95 2.49 -15.24 -1.54
C SER A 95 2.93 -14.94 -0.12
N GLU A 96 3.35 -15.98 0.59
CA GLU A 96 3.72 -15.91 2.00
C GLU A 96 5.18 -15.50 2.22
N ASN A 97 6.05 -15.56 1.20
CA ASN A 97 7.50 -15.40 1.33
C ASN A 97 8.10 -14.26 0.50
N TYR A 98 7.36 -13.19 0.29
CA TYR A 98 7.94 -12.05 -0.43
C TYR A 98 8.69 -11.12 0.55
N PRO A 99 9.88 -10.58 0.18
CA PRO A 99 10.75 -9.81 1.09
C PRO A 99 10.11 -8.60 1.74
N THR A 100 9.07 -8.05 1.12
CA THR A 100 8.35 -6.89 1.65
C THR A 100 6.85 -7.20 1.75
N GLU A 101 6.31 -7.31 2.97
CA GLU A 101 4.89 -7.49 3.20
C GLU A 101 4.30 -6.36 4.03
N ILE A 102 3.07 -5.96 3.69
CA ILE A 102 2.25 -5.12 4.56
C ILE A 102 1.51 -6.06 5.52
N ARG A 103 1.79 -5.91 6.81
CA ARG A 103 0.99 -6.53 7.87
C ARG A 103 -0.04 -5.52 8.36
N VAL A 104 -1.29 -5.91 8.35
CA VAL A 104 -2.35 -5.16 9.00
C VAL A 104 -3.01 -6.12 9.97
N ASP A 105 -3.10 -5.72 11.22
CA ASP A 105 -3.82 -6.47 12.23
C ASP A 105 -5.29 -6.60 11.83
N ASN A 106 -5.67 -7.80 11.42
CA ASN A 106 -7.06 -8.19 11.30
C ASN A 106 -7.60 -8.40 12.73
N ARG A 107 -7.83 -7.32 13.46
CA ARG A 107 -8.64 -7.44 14.66
C ARG A 107 -10.05 -7.74 14.19
N GLU A 108 -10.50 -8.94 14.48
CA GLU A 108 -11.88 -9.34 14.37
C GLU A 108 -12.73 -8.44 15.30
N GLY A 109 -13.08 -7.28 14.79
CA GLY A 109 -14.09 -6.42 15.38
C GLY A 109 -15.43 -6.90 14.89
N ASN A 110 -16.11 -7.67 15.68
CA ASN A 110 -17.54 -7.92 15.48
C ASN A 110 -18.24 -6.59 15.72
N SER A 111 -18.72 -5.98 14.65
CA SER A 111 -19.16 -4.57 14.59
C SER A 111 -20.36 -4.29 15.51
N ARG A 112 -20.06 -3.95 16.76
CA ARG A 112 -21.01 -3.19 17.59
C ARG A 112 -21.09 -1.72 17.20
N SER A 113 -20.22 -1.28 16.28
CA SER A 113 -20.20 0.10 15.79
C SER A 113 -21.01 0.31 14.51
N THR A 114 -21.98 -0.59 14.21
CA THR A 114 -22.83 -0.46 13.01
C THR A 114 -23.46 0.91 12.91
N LEU A 115 -23.96 1.46 14.04
CA LEU A 115 -24.50 2.82 14.10
C LEU A 115 -23.42 3.89 13.87
N LEU A 116 -22.22 3.72 14.40
CA LEU A 116 -21.10 4.61 14.17
C LEU A 116 -20.59 4.53 12.73
N THR A 117 -20.62 3.33 12.14
CA THR A 117 -20.29 3.09 10.73
C THR A 117 -21.35 3.69 9.81
N LEU A 118 -22.64 3.53 10.13
CA LEU A 118 -23.78 4.13 9.43
C LEU A 118 -23.67 5.65 9.48
N TYR A 119 -23.54 6.23 10.66
CA TYR A 119 -23.41 7.66 10.86
C TYR A 119 -22.13 8.18 10.19
N GLY A 120 -21.02 7.48 10.35
CA GLY A 120 -19.73 7.86 9.76
C GLY A 120 -19.68 7.75 8.23
N THR A 121 -20.39 6.78 7.63
CA THR A 121 -20.36 6.58 6.17
C THR A 121 -21.40 7.43 5.46
N ILE A 122 -22.64 7.50 5.97
CA ILE A 122 -23.71 8.25 5.34
C ILE A 122 -23.52 9.77 5.53
N PHE A 123 -23.07 10.22 6.69
CA PHE A 123 -22.85 11.64 6.97
C PHE A 123 -21.40 12.10 6.78
N GLN A 124 -20.57 11.34 6.08
CA GLN A 124 -19.14 11.64 5.85
C GLN A 124 -18.33 11.84 7.15
N GLY A 125 -18.85 11.39 8.29
CA GLY A 125 -18.18 11.56 9.59
C GLY A 125 -16.81 10.89 9.64
N LYS A 126 -16.63 9.73 9.00
CA LYS A 126 -15.32 9.07 8.88
C LYS A 126 -14.33 9.89 8.05
N ILE A 127 -14.79 10.58 7.01
CA ILE A 127 -13.94 11.44 6.17
C ILE A 127 -13.49 12.64 6.97
N ILE A 128 -14.39 13.28 7.73
CA ILE A 128 -14.07 14.42 8.60
C ILE A 128 -13.08 13.97 9.70
N LEU A 129 -13.33 12.82 10.32
CA LEU A 129 -12.46 12.26 11.35
C LEU A 129 -11.07 11.92 10.83
N LEU A 130 -10.96 11.49 9.57
CA LEU A 130 -9.70 11.18 8.90
C LEU A 130 -9.01 12.40 8.29
N LEU A 131 -9.66 13.57 8.25
CA LEU A 131 -9.11 14.78 7.64
C LEU A 131 -7.72 15.15 8.19
N PRO A 132 -7.46 15.16 9.51
CA PRO A 132 -6.11 15.40 10.03
C PRO A 132 -5.09 14.35 9.56
N HIS A 133 -5.51 13.09 9.43
CA HIS A 133 -4.65 12.02 8.93
C HIS A 133 -4.29 12.22 7.45
N TYR A 134 -5.25 12.67 6.63
CA TYR A 134 -4.99 12.98 5.22
C TYR A 134 -4.03 14.15 5.04
N ILE A 135 -4.15 15.19 5.88
CA ILE A 135 -3.23 16.33 5.86
C ILE A 135 -1.82 15.87 6.21
N ILE A 136 -1.66 15.15 7.31
CA ILE A 136 -0.35 14.68 7.76
C ILE A 136 0.27 13.72 6.75
N ILE A 137 -0.48 12.70 6.30
CA ILE A 137 0.04 11.73 5.35
C ILE A 137 0.36 12.35 3.98
N PHE A 138 -0.29 13.45 3.62
CA PHE A 138 0.03 14.20 2.40
C PHE A 138 1.47 14.73 2.44
N PHE A 139 1.88 15.39 3.52
CA PHE A 139 3.26 15.88 3.67
C PHE A 139 4.27 14.73 3.74
N TYR A 140 3.99 13.68 4.49
CA TYR A 140 4.84 12.49 4.52
C TYR A 140 4.92 11.79 3.17
N ALA A 141 3.86 11.78 2.38
CA ALA A 141 3.84 11.21 1.04
C ALA A 141 4.71 12.00 0.06
N ILE A 142 4.76 13.33 0.17
CA ILE A 142 5.67 14.17 -0.63
C ILE A 142 7.13 13.79 -0.31
N LEU A 143 7.49 13.72 0.98
CA LEU A 143 8.85 13.32 1.38
C LEU A 143 9.19 11.90 0.93
N ALA A 144 8.24 10.97 1.06
CA ALA A 144 8.42 9.60 0.59
C ALA A 144 8.53 9.53 -0.94
N ALA A 145 7.83 10.39 -1.69
CA ALA A 145 7.95 10.48 -3.14
C ALA A 145 9.34 10.99 -3.55
N ILE A 146 9.86 12.02 -2.89
CA ILE A 146 11.22 12.53 -3.11
C ILE A 146 12.25 11.44 -2.81
N ALA A 147 12.15 10.77 -1.66
CA ALA A 147 13.04 9.67 -1.30
C ALA A 147 12.95 8.50 -2.30
N SER A 148 11.75 8.19 -2.80
CA SER A 148 11.54 7.15 -3.81
C SER A 148 12.13 7.54 -5.16
N PHE A 149 12.06 8.81 -5.54
CA PHE A 149 12.62 9.32 -6.78
C PHE A 149 14.16 9.31 -6.75
N LEU A 150 14.75 9.72 -5.63
CA LEU A 150 16.20 9.74 -5.44
C LEU A 150 16.78 8.34 -5.15
N GLY A 151 15.96 7.41 -4.66
CA GLY A 151 16.38 6.06 -4.26
C GLY A 151 17.18 5.31 -5.32
N PRO A 152 16.72 5.19 -6.58
CA PRO A 152 17.48 4.53 -7.65
C PRO A 152 18.84 5.16 -7.91
N ILE A 153 18.96 6.49 -7.81
CA ILE A 153 20.23 7.22 -7.98
C ILE A 153 21.19 6.87 -6.85
N VAL A 154 20.69 6.83 -5.62
CA VAL A 154 21.48 6.47 -4.43
C VAL A 154 21.95 5.00 -4.53
N VAL A 155 21.09 4.09 -4.95
CA VAL A 155 21.47 2.68 -5.17
C VAL A 155 22.53 2.56 -6.26
N LEU A 156 22.44 3.34 -7.34
CA LEU A 156 23.44 3.35 -8.40
C LEU A 156 24.80 3.77 -7.88
N LEU A 157 24.86 4.81 -7.02
CA LEU A 157 26.09 5.35 -6.47
C LEU A 157 26.67 4.49 -5.34
N LEU A 158 25.83 4.09 -4.38
CA LEU A 158 26.27 3.41 -3.16
C LEU A 158 26.19 1.86 -3.26
N GLY A 159 25.50 1.32 -4.26
CA GLY A 159 25.26 -0.12 -4.43
C GLY A 159 24.20 -0.71 -3.49
N ARG A 160 23.62 0.11 -2.59
CA ARG A 160 22.59 -0.31 -1.63
C ARG A 160 21.59 0.82 -1.37
N TYR A 161 20.37 0.45 -1.04
CA TYR A 161 19.36 1.40 -0.61
C TYR A 161 19.60 1.78 0.86
N PRO A 162 19.60 3.06 1.25
CA PRO A 162 19.73 3.46 2.65
C PRO A 162 18.57 2.90 3.48
N GLU A 163 18.86 2.17 4.56
CA GLU A 163 17.87 1.52 5.40
C GLU A 163 16.88 2.52 6.02
N SER A 164 17.38 3.70 6.41
CA SER A 164 16.55 4.77 6.97
C SER A 164 15.50 5.27 5.98
N TRP A 165 15.85 5.42 4.70
CA TRP A 165 14.93 5.85 3.65
C TRP A 165 13.90 4.76 3.33
N MET A 166 14.37 3.51 3.23
CA MET A 166 13.50 2.37 3.02
C MET A 166 12.48 2.25 4.16
N GLY A 167 12.96 2.28 5.41
CA GLY A 167 12.11 2.23 6.59
C GLY A 167 11.08 3.36 6.62
N PHE A 168 11.49 4.58 6.24
CA PHE A 168 10.59 5.72 6.15
C PHE A 168 9.50 5.51 5.09
N ILE A 169 9.85 5.11 3.87
CA ILE A 169 8.89 4.85 2.78
C ILE A 169 7.89 3.76 3.18
N VAL A 170 8.37 2.68 3.79
CA VAL A 170 7.53 1.58 4.26
C VAL A 170 6.54 2.07 5.31
N LYS A 171 6.98 2.83 6.32
CA LYS A 171 6.12 3.40 7.37
C LYS A 171 5.02 4.30 6.79
N VAL A 172 5.37 5.18 5.86
CA VAL A 172 4.39 6.07 5.19
C VAL A 172 3.37 5.26 4.40
N ARG A 173 3.82 4.25 3.65
CA ARG A 173 2.93 3.38 2.87
C ARG A 173 2.01 2.55 3.77
N GLN A 174 2.53 2.02 4.87
CA GLN A 174 1.76 1.25 5.84
C GLN A 174 0.68 2.12 6.50
N GLN A 175 1.03 3.34 6.90
CA GLN A 175 0.07 4.30 7.45
C GLN A 175 -1.05 4.61 6.45
N ARG A 176 -0.70 4.85 5.19
CA ARG A 176 -1.69 5.08 4.13
C ARG A 176 -2.63 3.88 3.95
N SER A 177 -2.10 2.65 4.04
CA SER A 177 -2.91 1.43 3.97
C SER A 177 -3.88 1.31 5.16
N ARG A 178 -3.45 1.67 6.38
CA ARG A 178 -4.30 1.70 7.58
C ARG A 178 -5.45 2.70 7.44
N ILE A 179 -5.13 3.93 7.00
CA ILE A 179 -6.15 4.97 6.74
C ILE A 179 -7.16 4.49 5.71
N SER A 180 -6.69 3.91 4.60
CA SER A 180 -7.57 3.38 3.55
C SER A 180 -8.43 2.22 4.05
N ALA A 181 -7.86 1.29 4.82
CA ALA A 181 -8.59 0.16 5.38
C ALA A 181 -9.70 0.61 6.34
N TYR A 182 -9.44 1.60 7.18
CA TYR A 182 -10.43 2.20 8.04
C TYR A 182 -11.52 2.94 7.24
N ALA A 183 -11.14 3.70 6.21
CA ALA A 183 -12.07 4.43 5.37
C ALA A 183 -13.09 3.52 4.64
N ILE A 184 -12.65 2.35 4.17
CA ILE A 184 -13.53 1.37 3.50
C ILE A 184 -14.14 0.34 4.44
N CYS A 185 -14.12 0.60 5.75
CA CYS A 185 -14.68 -0.29 6.79
C CYS A 185 -14.06 -1.70 6.84
N LEU A 186 -12.84 -1.87 6.34
CA LEU A 186 -12.13 -3.14 6.37
C LEU A 186 -11.57 -3.46 7.76
N THR A 187 -11.33 -2.43 8.57
CA THR A 187 -10.91 -2.52 9.98
C THR A 187 -11.64 -1.47 10.81
N GLU A 188 -11.88 -1.79 12.07
CA GLU A 188 -12.44 -0.86 13.07
C GLU A 188 -11.35 -0.12 13.86
N ALA A 189 -10.09 -0.56 13.73
CA ALA A 189 -8.98 0.06 14.41
C ALA A 189 -8.71 1.45 13.83
N PHE A 190 -8.89 2.48 14.66
CA PHE A 190 -8.58 3.85 14.27
C PHE A 190 -7.08 3.99 13.99
N PRO A 191 -6.68 4.53 12.83
CA PRO A 191 -5.28 4.66 12.48
C PRO A 191 -4.56 5.66 13.40
N PRO A 192 -3.32 5.38 13.84
CA PRO A 192 -2.51 6.36 14.56
C PRO A 192 -2.23 7.59 13.69
N LEU A 193 -1.91 8.72 14.32
CA LEU A 193 -1.71 9.98 13.59
C LEU A 193 -0.35 10.00 12.87
N ILE A 194 0.68 9.44 13.49
CA ILE A 194 2.06 9.47 13.01
C ILE A 194 2.44 8.13 12.38
N PRO A 195 3.12 8.14 11.20
CA PRO A 195 3.61 6.93 10.59
C PRO A 195 4.64 6.19 11.47
N GLY A 196 4.37 4.92 11.79
CA GLY A 196 5.26 4.09 12.61
C GLY A 196 4.83 3.93 14.06
N GLU A 197 3.82 4.63 14.53
CA GLU A 197 3.21 4.35 15.82
C GLU A 197 2.37 3.08 15.78
N GLY A 198 2.44 2.26 16.83
CA GLY A 198 1.67 1.01 16.94
C GLY A 198 2.17 -0.13 16.04
N LEU A 199 3.48 -0.16 15.75
CA LEU A 199 4.16 -1.29 15.11
C LEU A 199 4.74 -2.25 16.14
#